data_7f34edf9e6016d9076ccb4de4282868e
#
_entry.id   7f34edf9e6016d9076ccb4de4282868e
#
_cell.length_a   1.000
_cell.length_b   1.000
_cell.length_c   1.000
_cell.angle_alpha   90.00
_cell.angle_beta   90.00
_cell.angle_gamma   90.00
#
_symmetry.space_group_name_H-M   'P 1'
#
loop_
_entity.id
_entity.type
_entity.pdbx_description
1 polymer ?
#
loop_
_entity_poly.entity_id
_entity_poly.type
_entity_poly.pdbx_seq_one_letter_code
_entity_poly.pdbx_strand_id
1 'polypeptide(L)'
;MANEIILVAETGSDIPKDLAQKLGIILIPMHVLMGDQTLDDGTFPPEDVCAYYDRTGKIPTTSGSTIYDFRSVYDQIFEKNPDAQILHLAYSAVTTCSYHSSELAIENKVYKNNVRLVDTKHVSVGQCAAVSAVAAWLKDNPNATLDEAALAAEKICKQTQMCFVPKNLDYLRAGGRCSNATALVGNLLQLHPCIEIIDGKLIACKKYRGHMGKLARTLLHDFDSKHALQRDHIYFIVTPYMDEAVRTALNDEAALMGFQKITWVKTGCVITCHGGPGAFGIVGTSSKEQA
;
A
#
# COMPACT_ATOMS: atom_id res chain seq x y z
N MET A 1 -0.50 20.62 -27.05
CA MET A 1 -0.31 20.60 -25.59
C MET A 1 -0.14 19.14 -25.24
N ALA A 2 0.84 18.77 -24.42
CA ALA A 2 0.95 17.38 -23.96
C ALA A 2 -0.35 17.04 -23.20
N ASN A 3 -0.95 15.86 -23.47
CA ASN A 3 -2.14 15.42 -22.76
C ASN A 3 -1.75 15.17 -21.30
N GLU A 4 -2.51 15.72 -20.38
CA GLU A 4 -2.30 15.54 -18.95
C GLU A 4 -2.46 14.07 -18.57
N ILE A 5 -1.44 13.48 -17.95
CA ILE A 5 -1.49 12.10 -17.44
C ILE A 5 -2.11 12.12 -16.05
N ILE A 6 -3.27 11.51 -15.91
CA ILE A 6 -4.01 11.40 -14.65
C ILE A 6 -3.58 10.11 -13.94
N LEU A 7 -3.13 10.24 -12.69
CA LEU A 7 -2.79 9.10 -11.86
C LEU A 7 -4.04 8.53 -11.17
N VAL A 8 -4.16 7.21 -11.22
CA VAL A 8 -5.24 6.47 -10.56
C VAL A 8 -4.63 5.35 -9.71
N ALA A 9 -5.20 5.11 -8.53
CA ALA A 9 -4.85 3.99 -7.64
C ALA A 9 -6.07 3.56 -6.82
N GLU A 10 -6.04 2.38 -6.21
CA GLU A 10 -7.09 1.94 -5.29
C GLU A 10 -6.87 2.47 -3.86
N THR A 11 -7.94 2.56 -3.06
CA THR A 11 -7.87 3.02 -1.65
C THR A 11 -7.00 2.15 -0.77
N GLY A 12 -6.85 0.85 -1.11
CA GLY A 12 -5.90 -0.05 -0.44
C GLY A 12 -4.43 0.39 -0.50
N SER A 13 -4.11 1.43 -1.27
CA SER A 13 -2.81 2.11 -1.27
C SER A 13 -2.53 2.93 -0.01
N ASP A 14 -3.54 3.15 0.83
CA ASP A 14 -3.46 4.04 2.01
C ASP A 14 -2.98 5.46 1.70
N ILE A 15 -3.12 5.93 0.46
CA ILE A 15 -2.80 7.31 0.11
C ILE A 15 -3.74 8.24 0.87
N PRO A 16 -3.22 9.14 1.75
CA PRO A 16 -4.06 10.09 2.46
C PRO A 16 -4.83 11.00 1.49
N LYS A 17 -6.08 11.32 1.82
CA LYS A 17 -6.96 12.13 0.94
C LYS A 17 -6.37 13.49 0.57
N ASP A 18 -5.74 14.15 1.53
CA ASP A 18 -5.05 15.42 1.32
C ASP A 18 -3.85 15.29 0.38
N LEU A 19 -3.10 14.18 0.49
CA LEU A 19 -2.00 13.88 -0.42
C LEU A 19 -2.52 13.55 -1.82
N ALA A 20 -3.57 12.74 -1.94
CA ALA A 20 -4.20 12.42 -3.22
C ALA A 20 -4.68 13.70 -3.93
N GLN A 21 -5.37 14.58 -3.21
CA GLN A 21 -5.82 15.88 -3.74
C GLN A 21 -4.64 16.75 -4.18
N LYS A 22 -3.59 16.84 -3.37
CA LYS A 22 -2.39 17.64 -3.67
C LYS A 22 -1.65 17.16 -4.92
N LEU A 23 -1.64 15.85 -5.16
CA LEU A 23 -0.93 15.22 -6.27
C LEU A 23 -1.83 14.94 -7.49
N GLY A 24 -3.12 15.28 -7.43
CA GLY A 24 -4.08 15.02 -8.51
C GLY A 24 -4.36 13.52 -8.73
N ILE A 25 -4.20 12.69 -7.68
CA ILE A 25 -4.43 11.24 -7.75
C ILE A 25 -5.92 10.96 -7.52
N ILE A 26 -6.51 10.15 -8.38
CA ILE A 26 -7.89 9.68 -8.22
C ILE A 26 -7.87 8.29 -7.57
N LEU A 27 -8.62 8.14 -6.47
CA LEU A 27 -8.70 6.87 -5.73
C LEU A 27 -9.97 6.12 -6.07
N ILE A 28 -9.82 4.82 -6.38
CA ILE A 28 -10.93 3.89 -6.64
C ILE A 28 -11.18 3.08 -5.36
N PRO A 29 -12.43 2.98 -4.88
CA PRO A 29 -12.70 2.32 -3.62
C PRO A 29 -12.48 0.79 -3.70
N MET A 30 -11.81 0.24 -2.71
CA MET A 30 -11.95 -1.14 -2.27
C MET A 30 -13.03 -1.19 -1.18
N HIS A 31 -13.46 -2.38 -0.76
CA HIS A 31 -14.60 -2.52 0.13
C HIS A 31 -14.28 -3.35 1.36
N VAL A 32 -14.99 -3.05 2.45
CA VAL A 32 -14.97 -3.78 3.72
C VAL A 32 -16.36 -4.31 4.01
N LEU A 33 -16.45 -5.59 4.35
CA LEU A 33 -17.69 -6.28 4.69
C LEU A 33 -17.75 -6.45 6.22
N MET A 34 -18.70 -5.77 6.85
CA MET A 34 -18.99 -5.84 8.30
C MET A 34 -20.41 -6.34 8.51
N GLY A 35 -20.58 -7.62 8.81
CA GLY A 35 -21.90 -8.29 8.85
C GLY A 35 -22.56 -8.26 7.49
N ASP A 36 -23.76 -7.67 7.40
CA ASP A 36 -24.55 -7.58 6.16
C ASP A 36 -24.27 -6.26 5.38
N GLN A 37 -23.32 -5.46 5.84
CA GLN A 37 -22.98 -4.18 5.21
C GLN A 37 -21.68 -4.29 4.41
N THR A 38 -21.71 -3.75 3.19
CA THR A 38 -20.51 -3.49 2.37
C THR A 38 -20.28 -1.99 2.37
N LEU A 39 -19.11 -1.57 2.82
CA LEU A 39 -18.73 -0.17 2.99
C LEU A 39 -17.48 0.12 2.14
N ASP A 40 -17.45 1.30 1.52
CA ASP A 40 -16.29 1.75 0.77
C ASP A 40 -15.15 2.12 1.72
N ASP A 41 -13.96 1.63 1.44
CA ASP A 41 -12.74 1.97 2.17
C ASP A 41 -12.48 3.49 2.09
N GLY A 42 -12.13 4.07 3.23
CA GLY A 42 -11.91 5.51 3.36
C GLY A 42 -13.20 6.33 3.61
N THR A 43 -14.39 5.72 3.73
CA THR A 43 -15.64 6.43 4.10
C THR A 43 -15.91 6.41 5.60
N PHE A 44 -15.17 5.58 6.35
CA PHE A 44 -15.27 5.45 7.81
C PHE A 44 -13.86 5.26 8.42
N PRO A 45 -13.68 5.49 9.73
CA PRO A 45 -12.37 5.38 10.35
C PRO A 45 -11.94 3.93 10.54
N PRO A 46 -10.64 3.59 10.38
CA PRO A 46 -10.14 2.22 10.53
C PRO A 46 -10.28 1.68 11.96
N GLU A 47 -10.49 2.54 12.97
CA GLU A 47 -10.83 2.15 14.33
C GLU A 47 -12.14 1.37 14.41
N ASP A 48 -13.10 1.62 13.49
CA ASP A 48 -14.39 0.92 13.45
C ASP A 48 -14.22 -0.57 13.08
N VAL A 49 -13.17 -0.91 12.30
CA VAL A 49 -12.79 -2.30 12.05
C VAL A 49 -12.43 -3.02 13.34
N CYS A 50 -11.65 -2.37 14.20
CA CYS A 50 -11.27 -2.92 15.50
C CYS A 50 -12.48 -3.00 16.45
N ALA A 51 -13.28 -1.93 16.52
CA ALA A 51 -14.50 -1.89 17.35
C ALA A 51 -15.53 -2.95 16.92
N TYR A 52 -15.62 -3.25 15.64
CA TYR A 52 -16.47 -4.35 15.15
C TYR A 52 -15.98 -5.71 15.69
N TYR A 53 -14.68 -5.96 15.64
CA TYR A 53 -14.09 -7.19 16.19
C TYR A 53 -14.33 -7.29 17.72
N ASP A 54 -14.08 -6.22 18.45
CA ASP A 54 -14.27 -6.19 19.92
C ASP A 54 -15.72 -6.49 20.31
N ARG A 55 -16.69 -6.01 19.53
CA ARG A 55 -18.12 -6.23 19.78
C ARG A 55 -18.62 -7.60 19.37
N THR A 56 -18.11 -8.16 18.24
CA THR A 56 -18.69 -9.34 17.60
C THR A 56 -17.84 -10.59 17.68
N GLY A 57 -16.55 -10.46 18.01
CA GLY A 57 -15.55 -11.51 17.90
C GLY A 57 -15.23 -11.94 16.45
N LYS A 58 -15.73 -11.19 15.44
CA LYS A 58 -15.53 -11.50 14.02
C LYS A 58 -14.67 -10.42 13.37
N ILE A 59 -13.64 -10.82 12.67
CA ILE A 59 -12.82 -9.90 11.86
C ILE A 59 -13.59 -9.58 10.57
N PRO A 60 -13.75 -8.29 10.19
CA PRO A 60 -14.31 -7.93 8.90
C PRO A 60 -13.55 -8.55 7.75
N THR A 61 -14.21 -8.83 6.64
CA THR A 61 -13.59 -9.29 5.40
C THR A 61 -13.50 -8.14 4.40
N THR A 62 -12.71 -8.31 3.35
CA THR A 62 -12.52 -7.28 2.33
C THR A 62 -12.80 -7.82 0.94
N SER A 63 -13.20 -6.93 0.04
CA SER A 63 -13.22 -7.23 -1.38
C SER A 63 -12.45 -6.17 -2.16
N GLY A 64 -11.84 -6.59 -3.27
CA GLY A 64 -11.21 -5.67 -4.20
C GLY A 64 -12.24 -4.80 -4.93
N SER A 65 -11.75 -3.78 -5.62
CA SER A 65 -12.57 -2.95 -6.50
C SER A 65 -13.17 -3.80 -7.63
N THR A 66 -14.43 -3.56 -7.94
CA THR A 66 -15.18 -4.28 -8.99
C THR A 66 -14.99 -3.62 -10.36
N ILE A 67 -15.38 -4.32 -11.42
CA ILE A 67 -15.42 -3.76 -12.78
C ILE A 67 -16.26 -2.47 -12.82
N TYR A 68 -17.33 -2.41 -12.03
CA TYR A 68 -18.20 -1.24 -11.94
C TYR A 68 -17.48 -0.03 -11.32
N ASP A 69 -16.73 -0.25 -10.23
CA ASP A 69 -15.97 0.82 -9.56
C ASP A 69 -14.95 1.45 -10.52
N PHE A 70 -14.21 0.61 -11.25
CA PHE A 70 -13.24 1.05 -12.24
C PHE A 70 -13.92 1.81 -13.38
N ARG A 71 -15.00 1.26 -13.97
CA ARG A 71 -15.72 1.91 -15.06
C ARG A 71 -16.31 3.25 -14.63
N SER A 72 -16.90 3.31 -13.44
CA SER A 72 -17.48 4.55 -12.91
C SER A 72 -16.44 5.68 -12.87
N VAL A 73 -15.22 5.39 -12.43
CA VAL A 73 -14.15 6.39 -12.33
C VAL A 73 -13.58 6.72 -13.72
N TYR A 74 -13.28 5.72 -14.54
CA TYR A 74 -12.73 5.98 -15.89
C TYR A 74 -13.71 6.72 -16.77
N ASP A 75 -14.98 6.30 -16.82
CA ASP A 75 -16.01 6.95 -17.60
C ASP A 75 -16.16 8.43 -17.17
N GLN A 76 -16.16 8.75 -15.86
CA GLN A 76 -16.18 10.12 -15.36
C GLN A 76 -14.97 10.97 -15.79
N ILE A 77 -13.79 10.36 -15.87
CA ILE A 77 -12.58 11.06 -16.35
C ILE A 77 -12.74 11.39 -17.83
N PHE A 78 -13.14 10.42 -18.66
CA PHE A 78 -13.26 10.59 -20.09
C PHE A 78 -14.49 11.42 -20.51
N GLU A 79 -15.56 11.47 -19.70
CA GLU A 79 -16.68 12.40 -19.88
C GLU A 79 -16.24 13.86 -19.72
N LYS A 80 -15.32 14.13 -18.78
CA LYS A 80 -14.78 15.48 -18.55
C LYS A 80 -13.69 15.86 -19.55
N ASN A 81 -12.87 14.91 -19.94
CA ASN A 81 -11.77 15.10 -20.89
C ASN A 81 -11.61 13.85 -21.75
N PRO A 82 -12.23 13.81 -22.96
CA PRO A 82 -12.14 12.66 -23.86
C PRO A 82 -10.71 12.29 -24.30
N ASP A 83 -9.79 13.25 -24.27
CA ASP A 83 -8.39 13.08 -24.67
C ASP A 83 -7.48 12.79 -23.44
N ALA A 84 -8.04 12.61 -22.25
CA ALA A 84 -7.28 12.28 -21.05
C ALA A 84 -6.42 11.03 -21.26
N GLN A 85 -5.29 10.99 -20.59
CA GLN A 85 -4.45 9.80 -20.46
C GLN A 85 -4.43 9.35 -19.01
N ILE A 86 -4.63 8.06 -18.76
CA ILE A 86 -4.67 7.49 -17.41
C ILE A 86 -3.49 6.56 -17.22
N LEU A 87 -2.68 6.84 -16.22
CA LEU A 87 -1.72 5.87 -15.66
C LEU A 87 -2.30 5.30 -14.37
N HIS A 88 -2.83 4.09 -14.43
CA HIS A 88 -3.35 3.39 -13.27
C HIS A 88 -2.26 2.54 -12.64
N LEU A 89 -1.81 2.95 -11.46
CA LEU A 89 -0.81 2.27 -10.63
C LEU A 89 -1.54 1.32 -9.68
N ALA A 90 -1.81 0.12 -10.18
CA ALA A 90 -2.72 -0.83 -9.55
C ALA A 90 -2.11 -1.54 -8.33
N TYR A 91 -2.97 -1.88 -7.38
CA TYR A 91 -2.64 -2.75 -6.25
C TYR A 91 -2.13 -4.11 -6.72
N SER A 92 -1.24 -4.75 -5.97
CA SER A 92 -0.58 -6.00 -6.36
C SER A 92 -1.57 -7.06 -6.88
N ALA A 93 -1.39 -7.45 -8.14
CA ALA A 93 -2.27 -8.38 -8.87
C ALA A 93 -2.36 -9.77 -8.23
N VAL A 94 -1.32 -10.19 -7.48
CA VAL A 94 -1.29 -11.52 -6.84
C VAL A 94 -1.96 -11.56 -5.48
N THR A 95 -2.40 -10.41 -4.93
CA THR A 95 -3.05 -10.32 -3.61
C THR A 95 -4.55 -10.04 -3.69
N THR A 96 -5.02 -9.57 -4.84
CA THR A 96 -6.42 -9.18 -5.04
C THR A 96 -6.87 -9.43 -6.48
N CYS A 97 -8.18 -9.58 -6.69
CA CYS A 97 -8.78 -9.63 -8.02
C CYS A 97 -8.93 -8.25 -8.68
N SER A 98 -8.64 -7.14 -7.97
CA SER A 98 -8.81 -5.76 -8.48
C SER A 98 -8.07 -5.54 -9.80
N TYR A 99 -6.84 -6.03 -9.92
CA TYR A 99 -6.07 -5.89 -11.16
C TYR A 99 -6.83 -6.46 -12.37
N HIS A 100 -7.30 -7.71 -12.27
CA HIS A 100 -8.06 -8.32 -13.35
C HIS A 100 -9.40 -7.62 -13.61
N SER A 101 -10.07 -7.14 -12.56
CA SER A 101 -11.29 -6.33 -12.71
C SER A 101 -11.01 -5.03 -13.46
N SER A 102 -9.85 -4.40 -13.25
CA SER A 102 -9.45 -3.19 -13.98
C SER A 102 -9.16 -3.47 -15.46
N GLU A 103 -8.51 -4.61 -15.79
CA GLU A 103 -8.32 -5.06 -17.18
C GLU A 103 -9.66 -5.20 -17.90
N LEU A 104 -10.63 -5.90 -17.28
CA LEU A 104 -11.97 -6.08 -17.82
C LEU A 104 -12.77 -4.77 -17.91
N ALA A 105 -12.48 -3.81 -17.04
CA ALA A 105 -13.14 -2.51 -17.06
C ALA A 105 -12.80 -1.70 -18.32
N ILE A 106 -11.56 -1.78 -18.79
CA ILE A 106 -11.08 -1.05 -19.98
C ILE A 106 -11.23 -1.85 -21.28
N GLU A 107 -11.47 -3.16 -21.20
CA GLU A 107 -11.66 -4.00 -22.36
C GLU A 107 -12.88 -3.53 -23.18
N ASN A 108 -12.72 -3.47 -24.51
CA ASN A 108 -13.77 -3.02 -25.46
C ASN A 108 -14.27 -1.58 -25.25
N LYS A 109 -13.59 -0.75 -24.47
CA LYS A 109 -13.90 0.68 -24.34
C LYS A 109 -13.14 1.50 -25.38
N VAL A 110 -13.75 2.59 -25.82
CA VAL A 110 -13.15 3.51 -26.83
C VAL A 110 -11.85 4.12 -26.33
N TYR A 111 -11.72 4.32 -25.02
CA TYR A 111 -10.54 4.89 -24.37
C TYR A 111 -9.46 3.87 -23.98
N LYS A 112 -9.58 2.61 -24.40
CA LYS A 112 -8.63 1.54 -24.03
C LYS A 112 -7.17 1.92 -24.29
N ASN A 113 -6.90 2.59 -25.38
CA ASN A 113 -5.55 3.01 -25.77
C ASN A 113 -5.01 4.18 -24.92
N ASN A 114 -5.88 4.88 -24.20
CA ASN A 114 -5.54 6.02 -23.36
C ASN A 114 -5.29 5.62 -21.89
N VAL A 115 -5.35 4.34 -21.58
CA VAL A 115 -5.11 3.81 -20.22
C VAL A 115 -3.90 2.88 -20.26
N ARG A 116 -2.97 3.10 -19.32
CA ARG A 116 -1.91 2.12 -19.00
C ARG A 116 -2.10 1.64 -17.58
N LEU A 117 -2.11 0.32 -17.43
CA LEU A 117 -2.24 -0.37 -16.17
C LEU A 117 -0.88 -0.93 -15.78
N VAL A 118 -0.36 -0.54 -14.64
CA VAL A 118 0.90 -1.02 -14.08
C VAL A 118 0.64 -1.76 -12.78
N ASP A 119 0.95 -3.05 -12.71
CA ASP A 119 0.98 -3.79 -11.45
C ASP A 119 2.13 -3.28 -10.61
N THR A 120 1.83 -2.51 -9.56
CA THR A 120 2.87 -1.98 -8.68
C THR A 120 3.59 -3.06 -7.91
N LYS A 121 3.03 -4.26 -7.82
CA LYS A 121 3.48 -5.35 -6.93
C LYS A 121 3.59 -4.92 -5.47
N HIS A 122 2.91 -3.84 -5.10
CA HIS A 122 2.85 -3.32 -3.75
C HIS A 122 1.43 -3.29 -3.20
N VAL A 123 1.36 -3.13 -1.90
CA VAL A 123 0.15 -3.00 -1.09
C VAL A 123 0.32 -1.82 -0.14
N SER A 124 -0.78 -1.27 0.39
CA SER A 124 -0.71 -0.29 1.48
C SER A 124 0.28 0.86 1.17
N VAL A 125 1.06 1.28 2.14
CA VAL A 125 2.01 2.39 2.03
C VAL A 125 3.16 2.11 1.03
N GLY A 126 3.41 0.86 0.67
CA GLY A 126 4.32 0.53 -0.44
C GLY A 126 3.80 1.07 -1.77
N GLN A 127 2.50 0.87 -2.05
CA GLN A 127 1.85 1.47 -3.22
C GLN A 127 1.78 3.00 -3.09
N CYS A 128 1.46 3.54 -1.89
CA CYS A 128 1.48 4.98 -1.64
C CYS A 128 2.83 5.62 -2.00
N ALA A 129 3.93 5.03 -1.55
CA ALA A 129 5.27 5.52 -1.83
C ALA A 129 5.60 5.48 -3.33
N ALA A 130 5.29 4.36 -4.00
CA ALA A 130 5.50 4.20 -5.44
C ALA A 130 4.69 5.23 -6.25
N VAL A 131 3.39 5.37 -5.96
CA VAL A 131 2.50 6.34 -6.65
C VAL A 131 2.99 7.77 -6.42
N SER A 132 3.40 8.11 -5.18
CA SER A 132 3.94 9.44 -4.87
C SER A 132 5.25 9.72 -5.62
N ALA A 133 6.11 8.73 -5.78
CA ALA A 133 7.36 8.87 -6.53
C ALA A 133 7.09 9.02 -8.04
N VAL A 134 6.09 8.31 -8.60
CA VAL A 134 5.65 8.49 -9.98
C VAL A 134 5.08 9.88 -10.21
N ALA A 135 4.28 10.39 -9.26
CA ALA A 135 3.76 11.77 -9.34
C ALA A 135 4.88 12.82 -9.35
N ALA A 136 5.93 12.61 -8.55
CA ALA A 136 7.11 13.48 -8.57
C ALA A 136 7.86 13.37 -9.90
N TRP A 137 8.06 12.16 -10.41
CA TRP A 137 8.70 11.92 -11.70
C TRP A 137 7.95 12.62 -12.86
N LEU A 138 6.61 12.53 -12.89
CA LEU A 138 5.79 13.21 -13.91
C LEU A 138 5.95 14.74 -13.84
N LYS A 139 6.04 15.30 -12.63
CA LYS A 139 6.27 16.73 -12.45
C LYS A 139 7.62 17.17 -13.04
N ASP A 140 8.64 16.35 -12.91
CA ASP A 140 9.98 16.60 -13.44
C ASP A 140 10.09 16.29 -14.94
N ASN A 141 9.12 15.52 -15.51
CA ASN A 141 9.05 15.11 -16.91
C ASN A 141 7.71 15.49 -17.56
N PRO A 142 7.37 16.79 -17.67
CA PRO A 142 6.03 17.26 -18.06
C PRO A 142 5.66 16.93 -19.52
N ASN A 143 6.61 16.54 -20.35
CA ASN A 143 6.39 16.15 -21.75
C ASN A 143 6.46 14.63 -21.96
N ALA A 144 6.51 13.84 -20.91
CA ALA A 144 6.56 12.39 -21.01
C ALA A 144 5.27 11.85 -21.65
N THR A 145 5.42 10.87 -22.51
CA THR A 145 4.30 10.08 -23.04
C THR A 145 3.77 9.13 -21.97
N LEU A 146 2.56 8.63 -22.16
CA LEU A 146 1.95 7.65 -21.25
C LEU A 146 2.79 6.36 -21.16
N ASP A 147 3.41 5.94 -22.27
CA ASP A 147 4.27 4.74 -22.28
C ASP A 147 5.58 4.96 -21.52
N GLU A 148 6.22 6.13 -21.66
CA GLU A 148 7.40 6.50 -20.88
C GLU A 148 7.08 6.57 -19.37
N ALA A 149 5.91 7.13 -19.03
CA ALA A 149 5.44 7.20 -17.65
C ALA A 149 5.19 5.80 -17.05
N ALA A 150 4.61 4.88 -17.84
CA ALA A 150 4.41 3.49 -17.41
C ALA A 150 5.75 2.76 -17.17
N LEU A 151 6.73 2.92 -18.07
CA LEU A 151 8.06 2.34 -17.90
C LEU A 151 8.81 2.92 -16.66
N ALA A 152 8.68 4.22 -16.44
CA ALA A 152 9.23 4.86 -15.25
C ALA A 152 8.57 4.34 -13.96
N ALA A 153 7.24 4.16 -13.99
CA ALA A 153 6.47 3.61 -12.88
C ALA A 153 6.92 2.18 -12.53
N GLU A 154 7.09 1.30 -13.53
CA GLU A 154 7.60 -0.05 -13.31
C GLU A 154 8.99 -0.05 -12.64
N LYS A 155 9.89 0.84 -13.06
CA LYS A 155 11.22 1.00 -12.47
C LYS A 155 11.13 1.49 -11.02
N ILE A 156 10.30 2.49 -10.75
CA ILE A 156 10.07 3.03 -9.41
C ILE A 156 9.49 1.94 -8.49
N CYS A 157 8.51 1.18 -8.97
CA CYS A 157 7.92 0.08 -8.21
C CYS A 157 8.95 -0.99 -7.83
N LYS A 158 9.86 -1.36 -8.74
CA LYS A 158 10.94 -2.32 -8.45
C LYS A 158 11.90 -1.81 -7.36
N GLN A 159 12.16 -0.52 -7.30
CA GLN A 159 13.03 0.08 -6.28
C GLN A 159 12.34 0.26 -4.93
N THR A 160 11.02 0.33 -4.89
CA THR A 160 10.25 0.45 -3.64
C THR A 160 10.33 -0.85 -2.86
N GLN A 161 10.65 -0.75 -1.56
CA GLN A 161 10.75 -1.88 -0.65
C GLN A 161 9.84 -1.66 0.55
N MET A 162 9.19 -2.73 1.00
CA MET A 162 8.21 -2.65 2.10
C MET A 162 8.31 -3.87 3.00
N CYS A 163 8.25 -3.63 4.30
CA CYS A 163 7.98 -4.66 5.30
C CYS A 163 7.02 -4.17 6.37
N PHE A 164 6.39 -5.10 7.08
CA PHE A 164 5.58 -4.78 8.25
C PHE A 164 5.62 -5.89 9.29
N VAL A 165 5.27 -5.54 10.53
CA VAL A 165 5.17 -6.46 11.66
C VAL A 165 3.78 -6.33 12.29
N PRO A 166 2.94 -7.36 12.22
CA PRO A 166 1.66 -7.39 12.91
C PRO A 166 1.89 -7.57 14.41
N LYS A 167 1.05 -6.96 15.24
CA LYS A 167 1.08 -7.16 16.70
C LYS A 167 0.61 -8.56 17.06
N ASN A 168 -0.42 -9.06 16.37
CA ASN A 168 -0.90 -10.43 16.43
C ASN A 168 -1.17 -10.98 15.01
N LEU A 169 -1.40 -12.28 14.90
CA LEU A 169 -1.59 -12.94 13.61
C LEU A 169 -3.06 -13.20 13.25
N ASP A 170 -4.01 -12.87 14.10
CA ASP A 170 -5.40 -13.25 13.89
C ASP A 170 -5.98 -12.59 12.64
N TYR A 171 -5.75 -11.28 12.48
CA TYR A 171 -6.16 -10.53 11.30
C TYR A 171 -5.48 -11.02 10.03
N LEU A 172 -4.18 -11.26 10.08
CA LEU A 172 -3.42 -11.75 8.93
C LEU A 172 -3.87 -13.17 8.51
N ARG A 173 -4.17 -14.02 9.50
CA ARG A 173 -4.69 -15.37 9.28
C ARG A 173 -6.10 -15.32 8.68
N ALA A 174 -6.99 -14.51 9.26
CA ALA A 174 -8.35 -14.33 8.74
C ALA A 174 -8.35 -13.80 7.30
N GLY A 175 -7.42 -12.89 7.00
CA GLY A 175 -7.24 -12.33 5.66
C GLY A 175 -6.70 -13.31 4.61
N GLY A 176 -5.96 -14.34 5.01
CA GLY A 176 -5.47 -15.41 4.12
C GLY A 176 -4.43 -14.99 3.07
N ARG A 177 -3.83 -13.77 3.15
CA ARG A 177 -2.87 -13.25 2.16
C ARG A 177 -1.42 -13.56 2.48
N CYS A 178 -1.14 -14.11 3.66
CA CYS A 178 0.20 -14.53 4.07
C CYS A 178 0.15 -15.96 4.67
N SER A 179 0.17 -16.96 3.82
CA SER A 179 -0.03 -18.38 4.22
C SER A 179 1.12 -18.93 5.08
N ASN A 180 2.34 -18.42 4.91
CA ASN A 180 3.50 -18.91 5.66
C ASN A 180 3.71 -18.21 7.03
N ALA A 181 3.00 -17.11 7.34
CA ALA A 181 3.18 -16.38 8.59
C ALA A 181 2.86 -17.24 9.82
N THR A 182 1.79 -18.03 9.74
CA THR A 182 1.37 -18.91 10.85
C THR A 182 2.32 -20.06 11.09
N ALA A 183 2.92 -20.61 10.06
CA ALA A 183 3.92 -21.68 10.18
C ALA A 183 5.21 -21.19 10.83
N LEU A 184 5.54 -19.89 10.65
CA LEU A 184 6.77 -19.32 11.20
C LEU A 184 6.72 -19.04 12.71
N VAL A 185 5.56 -18.72 13.29
CA VAL A 185 5.48 -18.23 14.66
C VAL A 185 5.06 -19.32 15.65
N GLY A 186 4.24 -20.29 15.23
CA GLY A 186 3.69 -21.30 16.15
C GLY A 186 2.92 -20.64 17.30
N ASN A 187 2.91 -21.30 18.48
CA ASN A 187 2.25 -20.80 19.70
C ASN A 187 3.21 -20.12 20.67
N LEU A 188 4.35 -19.61 20.23
CA LEU A 188 5.36 -19.01 21.10
C LEU A 188 5.04 -17.54 21.40
N LEU A 189 4.99 -17.20 22.69
CA LEU A 189 4.76 -15.86 23.20
C LEU A 189 5.84 -14.87 22.72
N GLN A 190 5.42 -13.65 22.37
CA GLN A 190 6.31 -12.54 21.97
C GLN A 190 7.17 -12.79 20.70
N LEU A 191 6.72 -13.66 19.81
CA LEU A 191 7.30 -13.78 18.47
C LEU A 191 6.49 -12.98 17.47
N HIS A 192 7.17 -12.10 16.74
CA HIS A 192 6.59 -11.22 15.73
C HIS A 192 7.22 -11.51 14.37
N PRO A 193 6.47 -12.01 13.39
CA PRO A 193 6.98 -12.19 12.04
C PRO A 193 7.14 -10.85 11.36
N CYS A 194 8.25 -10.67 10.66
CA CYS A 194 8.39 -9.62 9.66
C CYS A 194 7.87 -10.14 8.32
N ILE A 195 6.93 -9.43 7.76
CA ILE A 195 6.34 -9.71 6.46
C ILE A 195 6.93 -8.71 5.47
N GLU A 196 7.54 -9.20 4.40
CA GLU A 196 8.00 -8.37 3.29
C GLU A 196 7.12 -8.60 2.07
N ILE A 197 7.10 -7.62 1.18
CA ILE A 197 6.47 -7.75 -0.13
C ILE A 197 7.54 -8.16 -1.12
N ILE A 198 7.42 -9.37 -1.66
CA ILE A 198 8.36 -9.93 -2.63
C ILE A 198 7.56 -10.38 -3.86
N ASP A 199 7.86 -9.81 -5.01
CA ASP A 199 7.12 -10.05 -6.26
C ASP A 199 5.60 -9.95 -6.08
N GLY A 200 5.18 -8.95 -5.32
CA GLY A 200 3.77 -8.69 -5.03
C GLY A 200 3.15 -9.55 -3.92
N LYS A 201 3.85 -10.57 -3.42
CA LYS A 201 3.36 -11.49 -2.40
C LYS A 201 3.78 -11.08 -1.00
N LEU A 202 2.92 -11.31 -0.02
CA LEU A 202 3.24 -11.16 1.39
C LEU A 202 3.99 -12.39 1.88
N ILE A 203 5.27 -12.24 2.18
CA ILE A 203 6.15 -13.33 2.60
C ILE A 203 6.70 -13.06 4.00
N ALA A 204 6.45 -13.98 4.92
CA ALA A 204 7.07 -13.91 6.24
C ALA A 204 8.54 -14.36 6.13
N CYS A 205 9.46 -13.40 6.29
CA CYS A 205 10.89 -13.58 6.00
C CYS A 205 11.73 -13.78 7.25
N LYS A 206 11.38 -13.14 8.35
CA LYS A 206 12.17 -13.15 9.60
C LYS A 206 11.25 -13.14 10.81
N LYS A 207 11.76 -13.61 11.95
CA LYS A 207 11.07 -13.53 13.26
C LYS A 207 11.86 -12.62 14.17
N TYR A 208 11.13 -11.78 14.90
CA TYR A 208 11.69 -10.98 15.98
C TYR A 208 11.07 -11.41 17.30
N ARG A 209 11.79 -11.20 18.39
CA ARG A 209 11.32 -11.51 19.72
C ARG A 209 11.44 -10.30 20.63
N GLY A 210 10.43 -10.07 21.47
CA GLY A 210 10.44 -9.06 22.53
C GLY A 210 9.47 -7.90 22.28
N HIS A 211 9.70 -6.80 22.98
CA HIS A 211 8.83 -5.62 22.93
C HIS A 211 8.92 -4.88 21.60
N MET A 212 7.77 -4.42 21.09
CA MET A 212 7.63 -3.80 19.78
C MET A 212 8.56 -2.60 19.54
N GLY A 213 8.77 -1.72 20.52
CA GLY A 213 9.66 -0.56 20.37
C GLY A 213 11.14 -0.95 20.15
N LYS A 214 11.66 -1.95 20.88
CA LYS A 214 13.02 -2.46 20.65
C LYS A 214 13.14 -3.19 19.32
N LEU A 215 12.12 -3.97 18.99
CA LEU A 215 12.03 -4.68 17.72
C LEU A 215 12.03 -3.70 16.54
N ALA A 216 11.33 -2.58 16.65
CA ALA A 216 11.21 -1.58 15.58
C ALA A 216 12.58 -1.02 15.15
N ARG A 217 13.48 -0.70 16.11
CA ARG A 217 14.86 -0.28 15.81
C ARG A 217 15.64 -1.35 15.08
N THR A 218 15.61 -2.58 15.62
CA THR A 218 16.33 -3.72 15.00
C THR A 218 15.81 -3.98 13.58
N LEU A 219 14.48 -3.92 13.39
CA LEU A 219 13.87 -4.08 12.07
C LEU A 219 14.37 -3.04 11.08
N LEU A 220 14.43 -1.77 11.48
CA LEU A 220 14.87 -0.69 10.59
C LEU A 220 16.31 -0.92 10.13
N HIS A 221 17.22 -1.29 11.03
CA HIS A 221 18.60 -1.61 10.68
C HIS A 221 18.71 -2.83 9.76
N ASP A 222 18.00 -3.91 10.08
CA ASP A 222 17.99 -5.13 9.26
C ASP A 222 17.46 -4.85 7.85
N PHE A 223 16.38 -4.08 7.76
CA PHE A 223 15.73 -3.74 6.51
C PHE A 223 16.62 -2.84 5.65
N ASP A 224 17.22 -1.82 6.26
CA ASP A 224 18.21 -0.97 5.59
C ASP A 224 19.43 -1.75 5.12
N SER A 225 20.00 -2.60 5.96
CA SER A 225 21.15 -3.43 5.62
C SER A 225 20.85 -4.36 4.43
N LYS A 226 19.63 -4.90 4.38
CA LYS A 226 19.18 -5.77 3.29
C LYS A 226 19.00 -5.02 1.98
N HIS A 227 18.36 -3.86 2.01
CA HIS A 227 17.90 -3.15 0.83
C HIS A 227 18.75 -1.93 0.46
N ALA A 228 19.68 -1.48 1.32
CA ALA A 228 20.48 -0.27 1.16
C ALA A 228 19.58 0.94 0.80
N LEU A 229 18.74 1.34 1.76
CA LEU A 229 17.73 2.37 1.53
C LEU A 229 18.37 3.73 1.22
N GLN A 230 17.80 4.46 0.28
CA GLN A 230 18.11 5.87 0.02
C GLN A 230 17.71 6.71 1.24
N ARG A 231 18.41 7.82 1.49
CA ARG A 231 18.24 8.65 2.71
C ARG A 231 17.33 9.86 2.51
N ASP A 232 16.81 10.05 1.32
CA ASP A 232 15.93 11.17 0.98
C ASP A 232 14.58 11.07 1.69
N HIS A 233 13.95 9.88 1.70
CA HIS A 233 12.63 9.71 2.27
C HIS A 233 12.39 8.29 2.79
N ILE A 234 11.84 8.17 4.00
CA ILE A 234 11.34 6.94 4.57
C ILE A 234 9.88 7.11 4.99
N TYR A 235 9.07 6.08 4.77
CA TYR A 235 7.69 6.03 5.23
C TYR A 235 7.55 4.99 6.33
N PHE A 236 6.73 5.31 7.33
CA PHE A 236 6.32 4.38 8.35
C PHE A 236 4.81 4.14 8.28
N ILE A 237 4.43 2.88 8.39
CA ILE A 237 3.04 2.44 8.40
C ILE A 237 2.56 2.42 9.84
N VAL A 238 1.37 2.94 10.09
CA VAL A 238 0.73 2.88 11.40
C VAL A 238 -0.71 2.37 11.27
N THR A 239 -1.03 1.29 12.02
CA THR A 239 -2.42 0.85 12.19
C THR A 239 -3.00 1.42 13.48
N PRO A 240 -4.35 1.40 13.66
CA PRO A 240 -4.95 1.81 14.94
C PRO A 240 -4.30 1.14 16.15
N TYR A 241 -4.18 1.89 17.25
CA TYR A 241 -3.64 1.41 18.52
C TYR A 241 -2.18 0.91 18.48
N MET A 242 -1.38 1.42 17.55
CA MET A 242 0.07 1.20 17.57
C MET A 242 0.69 1.80 18.82
N ASP A 243 1.63 1.08 19.42
CA ASP A 243 2.36 1.53 20.61
C ASP A 243 3.22 2.77 20.29
N GLU A 244 3.07 3.84 21.07
CA GLU A 244 3.84 5.08 20.90
C GLU A 244 5.36 4.86 21.06
N ALA A 245 5.77 3.83 21.82
CA ALA A 245 7.16 3.43 21.91
C ALA A 245 7.76 3.00 20.54
N VAL A 246 6.93 2.46 19.63
CA VAL A 246 7.34 2.14 18.27
C VAL A 246 7.60 3.42 17.48
N ARG A 247 6.68 4.41 17.59
CA ARG A 247 6.80 5.70 16.90
C ARG A 247 8.07 6.43 17.32
N THR A 248 8.28 6.55 18.63
CA THR A 248 9.48 7.18 19.17
C THR A 248 10.73 6.46 18.69
N ALA A 249 10.77 5.13 18.83
CA ALA A 249 11.92 4.33 18.42
C ALA A 249 12.29 4.49 16.94
N LEU A 250 11.29 4.50 16.04
CA LEU A 250 11.53 4.64 14.60
C LEU A 250 11.91 6.07 14.21
N ASN A 251 11.30 7.09 14.82
CA ASN A 251 11.68 8.48 14.56
C ASN A 251 13.12 8.77 14.97
N ASP A 252 13.49 8.39 16.21
CA ASP A 252 14.83 8.61 16.72
C ASP A 252 15.88 7.90 15.86
N GLU A 253 15.62 6.64 15.53
CA GLU A 253 16.56 5.81 14.78
C GLU A 253 16.69 6.29 13.33
N ALA A 254 15.58 6.60 12.65
CA ALA A 254 15.62 7.12 11.29
C ALA A 254 16.38 8.46 11.20
N ALA A 255 16.20 9.34 12.19
CA ALA A 255 16.96 10.60 12.29
C ALA A 255 18.46 10.33 12.46
N LEU A 256 18.86 9.42 13.36
CA LEU A 256 20.24 9.01 13.57
C LEU A 256 20.87 8.38 12.31
N MET A 257 20.09 7.65 11.53
CA MET A 257 20.53 7.05 10.27
C MET A 257 20.60 8.08 9.11
N GLY A 258 20.19 9.33 9.33
CA GLY A 258 20.30 10.42 8.37
C GLY A 258 19.19 10.48 7.33
N PHE A 259 18.02 9.89 7.59
CA PHE A 259 16.85 10.08 6.72
C PHE A 259 16.39 11.53 6.77
N GLN A 260 16.29 12.18 5.59
CA GLN A 260 15.98 13.61 5.46
C GLN A 260 14.50 13.90 5.69
N LYS A 261 13.63 12.95 5.28
CA LYS A 261 12.18 13.06 5.42
C LYS A 261 11.60 11.78 5.99
N ILE A 262 10.78 11.92 7.02
CA ILE A 262 10.03 10.83 7.65
C ILE A 262 8.54 11.12 7.47
N THR A 263 7.81 10.17 6.91
CA THR A 263 6.35 10.29 6.75
C THR A 263 5.65 9.12 7.41
N TRP A 264 4.72 9.40 8.32
CA TRP A 264 3.82 8.40 8.90
C TRP A 264 2.53 8.36 8.10
N VAL A 265 2.15 7.18 7.65
CA VAL A 265 0.89 6.96 6.93
C VAL A 265 0.03 6.00 7.72
N LYS A 266 -1.19 6.45 8.05
CA LYS A 266 -2.20 5.63 8.73
C LYS A 266 -2.89 4.74 7.71
N THR A 267 -3.03 3.46 8.04
CA THR A 267 -3.75 2.51 7.18
C THR A 267 -5.24 2.83 7.09
N GLY A 268 -5.83 2.56 5.94
CA GLY A 268 -7.27 2.51 5.73
C GLY A 268 -7.92 1.28 6.36
N CYS A 269 -9.21 1.12 6.11
CA CYS A 269 -10.00 0.04 6.70
C CYS A 269 -9.64 -1.31 6.08
N VAL A 270 -9.44 -1.37 4.76
CA VAL A 270 -9.04 -2.61 4.05
C VAL A 270 -7.74 -3.14 4.63
N ILE A 271 -6.72 -2.31 4.76
CA ILE A 271 -5.43 -2.75 5.30
C ILE A 271 -5.53 -3.11 6.77
N THR A 272 -6.32 -2.38 7.55
CA THR A 272 -6.54 -2.71 8.97
C THR A 272 -7.22 -4.08 9.15
N CYS A 273 -8.11 -4.50 8.24
CA CYS A 273 -8.70 -5.85 8.26
C CYS A 273 -7.65 -6.98 8.10
N HIS A 274 -6.49 -6.69 7.55
CA HIS A 274 -5.43 -7.69 7.33
C HIS A 274 -4.24 -7.51 8.30
N GLY A 275 -3.81 -6.27 8.56
CA GLY A 275 -2.70 -5.97 9.45
C GLY A 275 -3.06 -6.02 10.93
N GLY A 276 -4.33 -5.72 11.23
CA GLY A 276 -4.85 -5.64 12.60
C GLY A 276 -4.34 -4.44 13.39
N PRO A 277 -4.89 -4.23 14.60
CA PRO A 277 -4.46 -3.16 15.48
C PRO A 277 -3.03 -3.35 15.99
N GLY A 278 -2.30 -2.25 16.13
CA GLY A 278 -0.97 -2.23 16.74
C GLY A 278 0.14 -2.70 15.80
N ALA A 279 -0.13 -2.96 14.52
CA ALA A 279 0.89 -3.26 13.53
C ALA A 279 1.63 -1.99 13.10
N PHE A 280 2.87 -2.15 12.65
CA PHE A 280 3.66 -1.09 12.03
C PHE A 280 4.48 -1.63 10.86
N GLY A 281 4.96 -0.75 9.99
CA GLY A 281 5.79 -1.15 8.87
C GLY A 281 6.74 -0.05 8.42
N ILE A 282 7.61 -0.40 7.51
CA ILE A 282 8.67 0.45 6.95
C ILE A 282 8.61 0.34 5.43
N VAL A 283 8.69 1.50 4.76
CA VAL A 283 8.79 1.58 3.30
C VAL A 283 9.92 2.55 2.95
N GLY A 284 10.75 2.16 2.00
CA GLY A 284 11.83 3.00 1.49
C GLY A 284 12.23 2.60 0.07
N THR A 285 13.01 3.45 -0.56
CA THR A 285 13.55 3.22 -1.91
C THR A 285 14.91 2.55 -1.81
N SER A 286 15.11 1.42 -2.47
CA SER A 286 16.40 0.75 -2.55
C SER A 286 17.35 1.50 -3.48
N SER A 287 18.62 1.63 -3.09
CA SER A 287 19.68 2.09 -3.96
C SER A 287 20.31 0.95 -4.80
N LYS A 288 19.96 -0.31 -4.51
CA LYS A 288 20.42 -1.46 -5.27
C LYS A 288 19.67 -1.53 -6.61
N GLU A 289 20.39 -1.65 -7.69
CA GLU A 289 19.78 -2.07 -8.96
C GLU A 289 19.27 -3.50 -8.79
N GLN A 290 17.97 -3.69 -8.97
CA GLN A 290 17.42 -5.05 -9.05
C GLN A 290 17.64 -5.56 -10.47
N ALA A 291 18.39 -6.66 -10.56
CA ALA A 291 18.68 -7.35 -11.81
C ALA A 291 17.40 -7.90 -12.46
#